data_245496e26f9ab6e76d472f7c4767fa64
#
_entry.id   245496e26f9ab6e76d472f7c4767fa64
#
_cell.length_a   1.000
_cell.length_b   1.000
_cell.length_c   1.000
_cell.angle_alpha   90.00
_cell.angle_beta   90.00
_cell.angle_gamma   90.00
#
_symmetry.space_group_name_H-M   'P 1'
#
loop_
_entity.id
_entity.type
_entity.pdbx_description
1 polymer ?
#
loop_
_entity_poly.entity_id
_entity_poly.type
_entity_poly.pdbx_seq_one_letter_code
_entity_poly.pdbx_strand_id
1 'polypeptide(L)'
;MVRDRPFQVVSTMPDIKRKWSFTWLPPAIRILFKGMPGVWRHRHQLVFCWLIVMQIVTSGARTLSGLSQSAPGFITEWRFRRLLSAGYWSLKVLLHWFAEEAIKSLPVPENQVLYVIADGSKKDKRGPKNPAAQKGRLNEHHAWFFGIKFVVLMVAWDDYRIPVDFQMVLPKGHPDYKKENELFRHMLSHFQPPDWAKVVMVVGDAAFAAKDNMKLIQARDKADSQRCWGFVFAIARTWNMADGKSLRNLVKHTPHSCYRKTWIPRLPDHKGRKTFWIFEKLTLLKHLGDVTVVLTKKGRNVGPQNTKLLVTNLLELTGRQVIDIYQRRWAIEILFKELKSGLGLGEHQVTKKLPRIEKSLGIALIAYLFLLRARKDDIKPGKPWSIFQLKTNFTMDLIQKQFQHSMALEINKWKKAA
;
A
#
# COMPACT_ATOMS: atom_id res chain seq x y z
N MET A 1 51.38 24.06 -15.78
CA MET A 1 50.02 23.89 -15.25
C MET A 1 49.04 23.95 -16.42
N VAL A 2 48.70 22.80 -16.96
CA VAL A 2 47.70 22.67 -18.05
C VAL A 2 46.37 22.49 -17.39
N ARG A 3 45.44 23.42 -17.61
CA ARG A 3 44.05 23.32 -17.14
C ARG A 3 43.27 22.42 -18.09
N ASP A 4 42.90 21.24 -17.62
CA ASP A 4 41.95 20.37 -18.27
C ASP A 4 40.57 21.06 -18.37
N ARG A 5 40.12 21.35 -19.57
CA ARG A 5 38.75 21.75 -19.86
C ARG A 5 37.91 20.50 -19.98
N PRO A 6 36.77 20.39 -19.27
CA PRO A 6 35.87 19.25 -19.44
C PRO A 6 35.28 19.27 -20.85
N PHE A 7 35.29 18.12 -21.50
CA PHE A 7 34.61 17.88 -22.76
C PHE A 7 33.15 18.28 -22.69
N GLN A 8 32.76 19.36 -23.34
CA GLN A 8 31.35 19.63 -23.62
C GLN A 8 30.93 18.71 -24.77
N VAL A 9 30.16 17.66 -24.44
CA VAL A 9 29.41 16.92 -25.43
C VAL A 9 28.25 17.84 -25.90
N VAL A 10 28.50 18.56 -26.98
CA VAL A 10 27.45 19.31 -27.71
C VAL A 10 26.54 18.27 -28.37
N SER A 11 25.46 17.92 -27.72
CA SER A 11 24.39 17.12 -28.29
C SER A 11 23.64 17.98 -29.33
N THR A 12 24.14 18.07 -30.55
CA THR A 12 23.41 18.53 -31.71
C THR A 12 22.41 17.45 -32.13
N MET A 13 21.34 17.29 -31.35
CA MET A 13 20.18 16.57 -31.84
C MET A 13 19.38 17.51 -32.76
N PRO A 14 19.07 17.11 -33.99
CA PRO A 14 18.26 17.89 -34.90
C PRO A 14 16.92 18.21 -34.26
N ASP A 15 16.46 19.44 -34.43
CA ASP A 15 15.21 19.97 -33.88
C ASP A 15 14.02 19.35 -34.64
N ILE A 16 13.84 18.04 -34.46
CA ILE A 16 12.69 17.33 -34.99
C ILE A 16 11.49 17.81 -34.17
N LYS A 17 10.54 18.50 -34.76
CA LYS A 17 9.22 18.79 -34.19
C LYS A 17 8.55 17.47 -33.78
N ARG A 18 8.90 16.99 -32.57
CA ARG A 18 8.48 15.69 -32.05
C ARG A 18 7.00 15.72 -31.75
N LYS A 19 6.21 14.99 -32.52
CA LYS A 19 4.81 14.76 -32.21
C LYS A 19 4.72 14.00 -30.89
N TRP A 20 4.04 14.56 -29.92
CA TRP A 20 3.75 13.93 -28.64
C TRP A 20 2.77 12.78 -28.87
N SER A 21 3.22 11.59 -29.05
CA SER A 21 2.39 10.42 -29.27
C SER A 21 2.74 9.28 -28.32
N PHE A 22 1.80 8.39 -28.06
CA PHE A 22 2.03 7.17 -27.29
C PHE A 22 2.97 6.18 -27.99
N THR A 23 3.32 6.39 -29.24
CA THR A 23 4.27 5.57 -29.96
C THR A 23 5.66 5.54 -29.34
N TRP A 24 5.97 6.50 -28.45
CA TRP A 24 7.22 6.56 -27.69
C TRP A 24 7.26 5.57 -26.51
N LEU A 25 6.13 5.02 -26.10
CA LEU A 25 6.07 3.94 -25.12
C LEU A 25 5.93 2.60 -25.85
N PRO A 26 6.63 1.54 -25.41
CA PRO A 26 6.42 0.20 -25.93
C PRO A 26 4.92 -0.17 -25.92
N PRO A 27 4.38 -0.80 -26.98
CA PRO A 27 2.96 -1.12 -27.08
C PRO A 27 2.42 -1.90 -25.88
N ALA A 28 3.19 -2.85 -25.35
CA ALA A 28 2.84 -3.63 -24.15
C ALA A 28 2.70 -2.77 -22.88
N ILE A 29 3.44 -1.68 -22.78
CA ILE A 29 3.30 -0.73 -21.67
C ILE A 29 2.11 0.21 -21.92
N ARG A 30 1.96 0.68 -23.15
CA ARG A 30 0.89 1.59 -23.54
C ARG A 30 -0.50 1.00 -23.29
N ILE A 31 -0.69 -0.29 -23.57
CA ILE A 31 -1.97 -0.96 -23.38
C ILE A 31 -2.44 -0.97 -21.92
N LEU A 32 -1.50 -0.95 -20.96
CA LEU A 32 -1.81 -0.93 -19.53
C LEU A 32 -2.41 0.40 -19.06
N PHE A 33 -2.30 1.45 -19.86
CA PHE A 33 -2.93 2.75 -19.62
C PHE A 33 -4.21 2.95 -20.44
N LYS A 34 -4.62 1.96 -21.25
CA LYS A 34 -5.85 2.04 -22.02
C LYS A 34 -7.06 2.06 -21.09
N GLY A 35 -7.99 2.96 -21.34
CA GLY A 35 -9.19 3.10 -20.50
C GLY A 35 -8.99 3.92 -19.22
N MET A 36 -7.78 4.45 -18.96
CA MET A 36 -7.50 5.27 -17.79
C MET A 36 -8.49 6.45 -17.68
N PRO A 37 -9.22 6.60 -16.56
CA PRO A 37 -10.24 7.62 -16.41
C PRO A 37 -9.67 9.05 -16.34
N GLY A 38 -10.50 10.03 -16.63
CA GLY A 38 -10.18 11.46 -16.53
C GLY A 38 -10.10 12.16 -17.87
N VAL A 39 -10.12 13.50 -17.81
CA VAL A 39 -10.01 14.36 -19.00
C VAL A 39 -8.53 14.59 -19.28
N TRP A 40 -7.96 13.78 -20.15
CA TRP A 40 -6.55 13.87 -20.48
C TRP A 40 -6.32 14.53 -21.83
N ARG A 41 -5.53 15.61 -21.83
CA ARG A 41 -4.87 16.02 -23.07
C ARG A 41 -3.74 15.01 -23.34
N HIS A 42 -3.59 14.60 -24.58
CA HIS A 42 -2.60 13.60 -25.00
C HIS A 42 -1.19 13.82 -24.40
N ARG A 43 -0.73 15.07 -24.37
CA ARG A 43 0.57 15.44 -23.78
C ARG A 43 0.66 15.12 -22.28
N HIS A 44 -0.40 15.39 -21.52
CA HIS A 44 -0.39 15.16 -20.07
C HIS A 44 -0.47 13.68 -19.74
N GLN A 45 -1.23 12.92 -20.53
CA GLN A 45 -1.31 11.47 -20.40
C GLN A 45 0.06 10.84 -20.66
N LEU A 46 0.78 11.27 -21.70
CA LEU A 46 2.13 10.79 -22.00
C LEU A 46 3.12 11.11 -20.86
N VAL A 47 3.08 12.32 -20.31
CA VAL A 47 3.93 12.72 -19.18
C VAL A 47 3.59 11.89 -17.94
N PHE A 48 2.31 11.59 -17.69
CA PHE A 48 1.88 10.72 -16.60
C PHE A 48 2.40 9.30 -16.77
N CYS A 49 2.24 8.71 -17.97
CA CYS A 49 2.76 7.36 -18.25
C CYS A 49 4.27 7.28 -18.01
N TRP A 50 5.02 8.26 -18.48
CA TRP A 50 6.46 8.32 -18.22
C TRP A 50 6.80 8.55 -16.75
N LEU A 51 6.01 9.31 -16.00
CA LEU A 51 6.22 9.48 -14.57
C LEU A 51 6.10 8.15 -13.83
N ILE A 52 5.08 7.33 -14.16
CA ILE A 52 4.91 5.99 -13.58
C ILE A 52 6.06 5.07 -13.97
N VAL A 53 6.42 5.02 -15.25
CA VAL A 53 7.53 4.17 -15.72
C VAL A 53 8.85 4.58 -15.04
N MET A 54 9.17 5.89 -14.98
CA MET A 54 10.39 6.37 -14.34
C MET A 54 10.39 6.12 -12.83
N GLN A 55 9.23 6.18 -12.16
CA GLN A 55 9.13 5.80 -10.75
C GLN A 55 9.57 4.35 -10.50
N ILE A 56 9.34 3.48 -11.47
CA ILE A 56 9.72 2.07 -11.40
C ILE A 56 11.20 1.90 -11.74
N VAL A 57 11.63 2.37 -12.91
CA VAL A 57 12.94 1.98 -13.47
C VAL A 57 14.12 2.74 -12.89
N THR A 58 13.91 3.94 -12.34
CA THR A 58 15.02 4.74 -11.80
C THR A 58 15.66 4.03 -10.60
N SER A 59 16.96 3.84 -10.66
CA SER A 59 17.76 3.21 -9.60
C SER A 59 18.29 4.19 -8.55
N GLY A 60 18.49 5.46 -8.94
CA GLY A 60 18.97 6.53 -8.07
C GLY A 60 17.85 7.23 -7.28
N ALA A 61 18.11 8.46 -6.85
CA ALA A 61 17.13 9.28 -6.13
C ALA A 61 15.88 9.54 -6.97
N ARG A 62 14.72 9.13 -6.48
CA ARG A 62 13.42 9.32 -7.13
C ARG A 62 12.81 10.68 -6.82
N THR A 63 13.64 11.72 -6.83
CA THR A 63 13.16 13.10 -6.90
C THR A 63 12.64 13.39 -8.30
N LEU A 64 11.81 14.42 -8.49
CA LEU A 64 11.33 14.77 -9.83
C LEU A 64 12.48 15.11 -10.79
N SER A 65 13.57 15.66 -10.26
CA SER A 65 14.80 15.90 -11.02
C SER A 65 15.47 14.58 -11.42
N GLY A 66 15.69 13.67 -10.47
CA GLY A 66 16.30 12.36 -10.75
C GLY A 66 15.47 11.53 -11.74
N LEU A 67 14.14 11.54 -11.62
CA LEU A 67 13.25 10.88 -12.57
C LEU A 67 13.36 11.49 -13.98
N SER A 68 13.50 12.81 -14.10
CA SER A 68 13.62 13.47 -15.41
C SER A 68 14.97 13.19 -16.08
N GLN A 69 16.02 12.99 -15.32
CA GLN A 69 17.35 12.61 -15.85
C GLN A 69 17.33 11.21 -16.47
N SER A 70 16.52 10.30 -15.92
CA SER A 70 16.34 8.94 -16.44
C SER A 70 15.31 8.85 -17.57
N ALA A 71 14.51 9.89 -17.77
CA ALA A 71 13.44 9.93 -18.76
C ALA A 71 13.95 10.34 -20.15
N PRO A 72 13.21 10.04 -21.24
CA PRO A 72 13.53 10.59 -22.56
C PRO A 72 13.66 12.10 -22.53
N GLY A 73 14.62 12.66 -23.27
CA GLY A 73 15.04 14.07 -23.19
C GLY A 73 13.94 15.13 -23.40
N PHE A 74 12.78 14.74 -23.94
CA PHE A 74 11.62 15.61 -24.02
C PHE A 74 10.78 15.65 -22.73
N ILE A 75 11.04 14.77 -21.74
CA ILE A 75 10.39 14.75 -20.43
C ILE A 75 11.29 15.47 -19.43
N THR A 76 10.96 16.70 -19.13
CA THR A 76 11.70 17.54 -18.18
C THR A 76 11.10 17.50 -16.79
N GLU A 77 11.89 17.86 -15.77
CA GLU A 77 11.43 18.03 -14.40
C GLU A 77 10.24 19.01 -14.31
N TRP A 78 10.29 20.10 -15.08
CA TRP A 78 9.21 21.08 -15.12
C TRP A 78 7.88 20.46 -15.55
N ARG A 79 7.89 19.54 -16.51
CA ARG A 79 6.69 18.84 -16.97
C ARG A 79 6.12 17.91 -15.90
N PHE A 80 6.96 17.21 -15.15
CA PHE A 80 6.52 16.43 -13.99
C PHE A 80 5.93 17.34 -12.91
N ARG A 81 6.61 18.47 -12.59
CA ARG A 81 6.11 19.45 -11.63
C ARG A 81 4.75 20.03 -12.05
N ARG A 82 4.59 20.38 -13.32
CA ARG A 82 3.35 20.89 -13.88
C ARG A 82 2.23 19.85 -13.83
N LEU A 83 2.51 18.60 -14.18
CA LEU A 83 1.55 17.49 -14.11
C LEU A 83 1.01 17.33 -12.69
N LEU A 84 1.87 17.28 -11.68
CA LEU A 84 1.46 17.16 -10.28
C LEU A 84 0.67 18.37 -9.78
N SER A 85 0.90 19.55 -10.35
CA SER A 85 0.19 20.79 -9.99
C SER A 85 -1.14 20.97 -10.71
N ALA A 86 -1.35 20.23 -11.80
CA ALA A 86 -2.52 20.36 -12.64
C ALA A 86 -3.77 19.76 -11.97
N GLY A 87 -4.91 20.46 -12.13
CA GLY A 87 -6.18 20.08 -11.53
C GLY A 87 -7.00 19.03 -12.29
N TYR A 88 -6.61 18.66 -13.51
CA TYR A 88 -7.44 17.85 -14.40
C TYR A 88 -7.36 16.34 -14.17
N TRP A 89 -6.66 15.87 -13.17
CA TRP A 89 -6.70 14.46 -12.78
C TRP A 89 -6.82 14.31 -11.26
N SER A 90 -7.60 13.33 -10.86
CA SER A 90 -7.81 12.98 -9.46
C SER A 90 -6.95 11.79 -9.08
N LEU A 91 -6.13 11.93 -8.03
CA LEU A 91 -5.37 10.81 -7.50
C LEU A 91 -6.30 9.69 -7.06
N LYS A 92 -7.37 10.01 -6.34
CA LYS A 92 -8.33 9.03 -5.82
C LYS A 92 -8.94 8.20 -6.95
N VAL A 93 -9.43 8.85 -8.01
CA VAL A 93 -10.03 8.17 -9.16
C VAL A 93 -9.02 7.24 -9.85
N LEU A 94 -7.78 7.70 -10.05
CA LEU A 94 -6.75 6.87 -10.68
C LEU A 94 -6.30 5.73 -9.79
N LEU A 95 -6.12 5.97 -8.49
CA LEU A 95 -5.71 4.92 -7.56
C LEU A 95 -6.76 3.80 -7.52
N HIS A 96 -8.04 4.14 -7.42
CA HIS A 96 -9.12 3.16 -7.46
C HIS A 96 -9.15 2.39 -8.78
N TRP A 97 -9.07 3.08 -9.90
CA TRP A 97 -9.03 2.41 -11.21
C TRP A 97 -7.84 1.44 -11.34
N PHE A 98 -6.63 1.88 -10.97
CA PHE A 98 -5.46 0.99 -11.01
C PHE A 98 -5.60 -0.19 -10.04
N ALA A 99 -6.20 0.01 -8.88
CA ALA A 99 -6.46 -1.06 -7.92
C ALA A 99 -7.48 -2.08 -8.46
N GLU A 100 -8.60 -1.62 -9.03
CA GLU A 100 -9.60 -2.47 -9.67
C GLU A 100 -9.00 -3.27 -10.83
N GLU A 101 -8.23 -2.63 -11.71
CA GLU A 101 -7.58 -3.29 -12.82
C GLU A 101 -6.54 -4.33 -12.36
N ALA A 102 -5.81 -4.04 -11.26
CA ALA A 102 -4.91 -5.01 -10.65
C ALA A 102 -5.70 -6.21 -10.08
N ILE A 103 -6.77 -5.96 -9.31
CA ILE A 103 -7.63 -7.01 -8.74
C ILE A 103 -8.21 -7.91 -9.85
N LYS A 104 -8.78 -7.31 -10.92
CA LYS A 104 -9.34 -8.05 -12.06
C LYS A 104 -8.31 -8.91 -12.81
N SER A 105 -7.04 -8.52 -12.76
CA SER A 105 -5.96 -9.21 -13.50
C SER A 105 -5.32 -10.36 -12.74
N LEU A 106 -5.61 -10.50 -11.43
CA LEU A 106 -4.99 -11.49 -10.55
C LEU A 106 -5.93 -12.68 -10.29
N PRO A 107 -5.39 -13.87 -9.98
CA PRO A 107 -6.20 -15.05 -9.68
C PRO A 107 -7.12 -14.83 -8.47
N VAL A 108 -8.32 -15.37 -8.57
CA VAL A 108 -9.30 -15.40 -7.48
C VAL A 108 -8.90 -16.48 -6.47
N PRO A 109 -8.91 -16.21 -5.15
CA PRO A 109 -8.57 -17.22 -4.15
C PRO A 109 -9.69 -18.28 -4.04
N GLU A 110 -9.31 -19.54 -3.87
CA GLU A 110 -10.26 -20.66 -3.74
C GLU A 110 -11.25 -20.48 -2.60
N ASN A 111 -10.79 -19.96 -1.46
CA ASN A 111 -11.61 -19.73 -0.27
C ASN A 111 -12.47 -18.46 -0.33
N GLN A 112 -12.35 -17.65 -1.36
CA GLN A 112 -13.08 -16.41 -1.57
C GLN A 112 -13.04 -15.43 -0.37
N VAL A 113 -11.96 -15.49 0.41
CA VAL A 113 -11.72 -14.59 1.55
C VAL A 113 -10.86 -13.42 1.14
N LEU A 114 -11.35 -12.21 1.40
CA LEU A 114 -10.63 -10.96 1.19
C LEU A 114 -10.25 -10.34 2.54
N TYR A 115 -8.97 -10.13 2.76
CA TYR A 115 -8.49 -9.41 3.94
C TYR A 115 -8.41 -7.92 3.63
N VAL A 116 -9.05 -7.10 4.45
CA VAL A 116 -8.97 -5.63 4.39
C VAL A 116 -8.12 -5.15 5.56
N ILE A 117 -7.04 -4.48 5.27
CA ILE A 117 -6.02 -4.10 6.26
C ILE A 117 -5.76 -2.61 6.14
N ALA A 118 -5.81 -1.91 7.28
CA ALA A 118 -5.42 -0.50 7.34
C ALA A 118 -4.26 -0.32 8.30
N ASP A 119 -3.35 0.55 7.94
CA ASP A 119 -2.29 0.98 8.83
C ASP A 119 -1.82 2.39 8.49
N GLY A 120 -1.28 3.09 9.50
CA GLY A 120 -0.68 4.40 9.37
C GLY A 120 0.80 4.31 9.05
N SER A 121 1.29 5.20 8.22
CA SER A 121 2.71 5.33 7.97
C SER A 121 3.17 6.79 8.01
N LYS A 122 4.49 6.96 8.11
CA LYS A 122 5.13 8.26 8.26
C LYS A 122 6.25 8.38 7.25
N LYS A 123 6.46 9.61 6.76
CA LYS A 123 7.62 9.94 5.94
C LYS A 123 8.24 11.25 6.42
N ASP A 124 9.51 11.21 6.81
CA ASP A 124 10.23 12.42 7.21
C ASP A 124 10.26 13.42 6.08
N LYS A 125 9.92 14.64 6.38
CA LYS A 125 9.95 15.80 5.48
C LYS A 125 10.40 17.03 6.25
N ARG A 126 11.69 17.32 6.19
CA ARG A 126 12.31 18.46 6.88
C ARG A 126 12.08 19.75 6.12
N GLY A 127 10.87 20.27 6.15
CA GLY A 127 10.57 21.56 5.51
C GLY A 127 9.53 22.32 6.30
N PRO A 128 9.87 23.46 6.94
CA PRO A 128 8.94 24.21 7.80
C PRO A 128 7.73 24.76 7.04
N LYS A 129 7.82 24.89 5.73
CA LYS A 129 6.74 25.38 4.86
C LYS A 129 5.85 24.28 4.25
N ASN A 130 5.95 23.03 4.75
CA ASN A 130 5.13 21.92 4.25
C ASN A 130 3.79 21.90 5.02
N PRO A 131 2.64 22.19 4.39
CA PRO A 131 1.34 22.27 5.06
C PRO A 131 0.84 20.91 5.57
N ALA A 132 1.39 19.79 5.10
CA ALA A 132 1.05 18.44 5.58
C ALA A 132 2.01 17.92 6.65
N ALA A 133 3.11 18.64 6.92
CA ALA A 133 4.09 18.18 7.89
C ALA A 133 3.67 18.48 9.32
N GLN A 134 3.91 17.54 10.22
CA GLN A 134 3.58 17.65 11.62
C GLN A 134 4.64 16.96 12.47
N LYS A 135 4.80 17.42 13.71
CA LYS A 135 5.59 16.72 14.72
C LYS A 135 4.84 15.47 15.20
N GLY A 136 5.56 14.42 15.46
CA GLY A 136 5.01 13.21 16.05
C GLY A 136 6.07 12.40 16.75
N ARG A 137 5.64 11.49 17.62
CA ARG A 137 6.52 10.61 18.38
C ARG A 137 6.72 9.30 17.59
N LEU A 138 7.95 8.82 17.51
CA LEU A 138 8.27 7.47 17.06
C LEU A 138 8.23 6.57 18.29
N ASN A 139 7.28 5.62 18.32
CA ASN A 139 7.11 4.75 19.49
C ASN A 139 8.31 3.83 19.73
N GLU A 140 9.05 3.49 18.66
CA GLU A 140 10.14 2.50 18.71
C GLU A 140 11.43 3.02 19.37
N HIS A 141 11.66 4.34 19.38
CA HIS A 141 12.93 4.92 19.88
C HIS A 141 12.74 6.16 20.76
N HIS A 142 11.53 6.45 21.24
CA HIS A 142 11.20 7.71 21.92
C HIS A 142 11.65 8.98 21.19
N ALA A 143 11.98 8.85 19.90
CA ALA A 143 12.43 9.92 19.04
C ALA A 143 11.25 10.73 18.47
N TRP A 144 11.52 11.99 18.15
CA TRP A 144 10.57 12.82 17.44
C TRP A 144 10.79 12.71 15.94
N PHE A 145 9.70 12.63 15.18
CA PHE A 145 9.76 12.80 13.74
C PHE A 145 9.09 14.13 13.36
N PHE A 146 9.53 14.73 12.26
CA PHE A 146 8.84 15.82 11.59
C PHE A 146 8.59 15.43 10.14
N GLY A 147 7.32 15.36 9.75
CA GLY A 147 6.99 14.90 8.41
C GLY A 147 5.52 14.65 8.17
N ILE A 148 5.21 13.95 7.12
CA ILE A 148 3.86 13.64 6.66
C ILE A 148 3.41 12.32 7.26
N LYS A 149 2.19 12.29 7.78
CA LYS A 149 1.47 11.07 8.16
C LYS A 149 0.41 10.74 7.14
N PHE A 150 0.15 9.46 6.95
CA PHE A 150 -0.92 8.99 6.07
C PHE A 150 -1.42 7.61 6.50
N VAL A 151 -2.63 7.29 6.11
CA VAL A 151 -3.26 5.97 6.29
C VAL A 151 -3.45 5.36 4.91
N VAL A 152 -3.15 4.07 4.78
CA VAL A 152 -3.40 3.27 3.58
C VAL A 152 -4.43 2.21 3.93
N LEU A 153 -5.42 2.04 3.07
CA LEU A 153 -6.31 0.88 3.05
C LEU A 153 -5.81 -0.06 1.96
N MET A 154 -5.55 -1.29 2.34
CA MET A 154 -5.03 -2.34 1.47
C MET A 154 -5.96 -3.54 1.52
N VAL A 155 -6.14 -4.22 0.39
CA VAL A 155 -6.71 -5.57 0.38
C VAL A 155 -5.62 -6.60 0.12
N ALA A 156 -5.81 -7.80 0.69
CA ALA A 156 -4.88 -8.91 0.52
C ALA A 156 -5.64 -10.23 0.40
N TRP A 157 -5.11 -11.14 -0.40
CA TRP A 157 -5.46 -12.56 -0.43
C TRP A 157 -4.27 -13.34 -0.95
N ASP A 158 -4.11 -14.57 -0.54
CA ASP A 158 -2.91 -15.35 -0.79
C ASP A 158 -1.65 -14.50 -0.48
N ASP A 159 -0.81 -14.24 -1.46
CA ASP A 159 0.38 -13.40 -1.33
C ASP A 159 0.20 -12.01 -1.96
N TYR A 160 -0.99 -11.68 -2.50
CA TYR A 160 -1.26 -10.39 -3.13
C TYR A 160 -1.54 -9.31 -2.09
N ARG A 161 -1.03 -8.11 -2.35
CA ARG A 161 -1.12 -6.90 -1.52
C ARG A 161 -1.48 -5.73 -2.40
N ILE A 162 -2.72 -5.27 -2.34
CA ILE A 162 -3.28 -4.27 -3.26
C ILE A 162 -3.69 -3.03 -2.45
N PRO A 163 -2.94 -1.92 -2.49
CA PRO A 163 -3.41 -0.67 -1.90
C PRO A 163 -4.61 -0.14 -2.69
N VAL A 164 -5.75 0.04 -2.01
CA VAL A 164 -7.02 0.45 -2.62
C VAL A 164 -7.39 1.89 -2.31
N ASP A 165 -6.96 2.43 -1.19
CA ASP A 165 -7.17 3.83 -0.84
C ASP A 165 -6.03 4.38 -0.01
N PHE A 166 -5.90 5.72 -0.01
CA PHE A 166 -4.83 6.44 0.67
C PHE A 166 -5.33 7.82 1.08
N GLN A 167 -5.08 8.20 2.34
CA GLN A 167 -5.42 9.53 2.83
C GLN A 167 -4.32 10.10 3.72
N MET A 168 -4.00 11.37 3.55
CA MET A 168 -3.07 12.09 4.43
C MET A 168 -3.74 12.46 5.75
N VAL A 169 -3.03 12.29 6.85
CA VAL A 169 -3.41 12.83 8.15
C VAL A 169 -2.86 14.25 8.22
N LEU A 170 -3.72 15.23 8.14
CA LEU A 170 -3.33 16.64 8.19
C LEU A 170 -3.00 17.08 9.62
N PRO A 171 -2.24 18.17 9.83
CA PRO A 171 -1.99 18.71 11.15
C PRO A 171 -3.28 19.09 11.89
N LYS A 172 -3.30 18.98 13.21
CA LYS A 172 -4.49 19.24 14.04
C LYS A 172 -5.12 20.64 13.87
N GLY A 173 -4.39 21.63 13.44
CA GLY A 173 -4.93 22.97 13.16
C GLY A 173 -5.51 23.16 11.76
N HIS A 174 -5.47 22.14 10.90
CA HIS A 174 -6.00 22.25 9.55
C HIS A 174 -7.53 22.05 9.55
N PRO A 175 -8.33 22.82 8.76
CA PRO A 175 -9.78 22.68 8.68
C PRO A 175 -10.25 21.26 8.37
N ASP A 176 -9.54 20.56 7.48
CA ASP A 176 -9.85 19.20 7.06
C ASP A 176 -9.13 18.13 7.90
N TYR A 177 -8.67 18.48 9.11
CA TYR A 177 -8.07 17.50 10.01
C TYR A 177 -9.05 16.41 10.39
N LYS A 178 -8.61 15.15 10.20
CA LYS A 178 -9.31 13.94 10.67
C LYS A 178 -8.31 13.02 11.36
N LYS A 179 -8.76 12.35 12.41
CA LYS A 179 -7.98 11.30 13.08
C LYS A 179 -7.82 10.07 12.18
N GLU A 180 -6.77 9.28 12.39
CA GLU A 180 -6.51 8.07 11.61
C GLU A 180 -7.72 7.12 11.58
N ASN A 181 -8.43 6.95 12.71
CA ASN A 181 -9.64 6.14 12.78
C ASN A 181 -10.82 6.71 11.98
N GLU A 182 -10.95 8.03 11.87
CA GLU A 182 -11.97 8.69 11.04
C GLU A 182 -11.67 8.51 9.56
N LEU A 183 -10.39 8.64 9.19
CA LEU A 183 -9.92 8.36 7.81
C LEU A 183 -10.16 6.89 7.45
N PHE A 184 -9.85 5.97 8.36
CA PHE A 184 -10.12 4.56 8.16
C PHE A 184 -11.60 4.28 7.91
N ARG A 185 -12.50 4.81 8.77
CA ARG A 185 -13.94 4.65 8.58
C ARG A 185 -14.41 5.23 7.24
N HIS A 186 -13.89 6.40 6.88
CA HIS A 186 -14.21 7.03 5.59
C HIS A 186 -13.77 6.16 4.42
N MET A 187 -12.55 5.63 4.42
CA MET A 187 -12.07 4.73 3.37
C MET A 187 -12.86 3.44 3.33
N LEU A 188 -13.11 2.81 4.49
CA LEU A 188 -13.84 1.56 4.59
C LEU A 188 -15.30 1.71 4.14
N SER A 189 -15.99 2.81 4.48
CA SER A 189 -17.38 3.04 4.07
C SER A 189 -17.57 3.17 2.56
N HIS A 190 -16.55 3.61 1.84
CA HIS A 190 -16.57 3.76 0.38
C HIS A 190 -15.97 2.55 -0.36
N PHE A 191 -15.30 1.66 0.36
CA PHE A 191 -14.70 0.49 -0.25
C PHE A 191 -15.78 -0.51 -0.70
N GLN A 192 -15.69 -0.94 -1.96
CA GLN A 192 -16.52 -2.00 -2.52
C GLN A 192 -15.65 -3.23 -2.77
N PRO A 193 -15.91 -4.35 -2.10
CA PRO A 193 -15.21 -5.59 -2.35
C PRO A 193 -15.48 -6.10 -3.77
N PRO A 194 -14.54 -6.82 -4.38
CA PRO A 194 -14.78 -7.50 -5.66
C PRO A 194 -15.87 -8.58 -5.51
N ASP A 195 -16.58 -8.86 -6.60
CA ASP A 195 -17.75 -9.75 -6.60
C ASP A 195 -17.45 -11.18 -6.12
N TRP A 196 -16.24 -11.65 -6.34
CA TRP A 196 -15.80 -12.96 -5.88
C TRP A 196 -15.62 -13.06 -4.35
N ALA A 197 -15.45 -11.94 -3.64
CA ALA A 197 -15.23 -11.97 -2.19
C ALA A 197 -16.54 -12.31 -1.46
N LYS A 198 -16.64 -13.51 -0.91
CA LYS A 198 -17.78 -13.94 -0.08
C LYS A 198 -17.58 -13.63 1.40
N VAL A 199 -16.34 -13.62 1.84
CA VAL A 199 -15.97 -13.23 3.21
C VAL A 199 -15.00 -12.06 3.15
N VAL A 200 -15.34 -10.97 3.84
CA VAL A 200 -14.51 -9.78 3.98
C VAL A 200 -14.02 -9.68 5.42
N MET A 201 -12.75 -9.92 5.62
CA MET A 201 -12.13 -9.94 6.95
C MET A 201 -11.29 -8.69 7.19
N VAL A 202 -11.78 -7.79 8.03
CA VAL A 202 -11.05 -6.57 8.39
C VAL A 202 -10.05 -6.87 9.50
N VAL A 203 -8.76 -6.62 9.24
CA VAL A 203 -7.68 -6.95 10.17
C VAL A 203 -6.90 -5.69 10.53
N GLY A 204 -6.72 -5.43 11.82
CA GLY A 204 -6.01 -4.24 12.27
C GLY A 204 -5.27 -4.42 13.60
N ASP A 205 -4.38 -3.48 13.86
CA ASP A 205 -3.71 -3.39 15.15
C ASP A 205 -4.56 -2.68 16.21
N ALA A 206 -4.00 -2.49 17.40
CA ALA A 206 -4.71 -1.84 18.51
C ALA A 206 -5.01 -0.34 18.25
N ALA A 207 -4.31 0.32 17.34
CA ALA A 207 -4.57 1.72 17.00
C ALA A 207 -5.89 1.87 16.21
N PHE A 208 -6.23 0.87 15.40
CA PHE A 208 -7.48 0.82 14.65
C PHE A 208 -8.60 0.06 15.35
N ALA A 209 -8.35 -0.53 16.52
CA ALA A 209 -9.34 -1.22 17.32
C ALA A 209 -10.27 -0.24 18.07
N ALA A 210 -10.80 0.74 17.39
CA ALA A 210 -11.79 1.66 17.94
C ALA A 210 -13.20 1.07 17.85
N LYS A 211 -14.02 1.33 18.87
CA LYS A 211 -15.42 0.87 18.92
C LYS A 211 -16.20 1.20 17.65
N ASP A 212 -16.10 2.44 17.18
CA ASP A 212 -16.85 2.89 16.00
C ASP A 212 -16.40 2.20 14.71
N ASN A 213 -15.10 1.81 14.63
CA ASN A 213 -14.60 1.02 13.50
C ASN A 213 -15.24 -0.37 13.48
N MET A 214 -15.29 -1.04 14.63
CA MET A 214 -15.89 -2.37 14.76
C MET A 214 -17.39 -2.33 14.51
N LYS A 215 -18.10 -1.31 15.02
CA LYS A 215 -19.53 -1.10 14.75
C LYS A 215 -19.81 -0.87 13.27
N LEU A 216 -18.96 -0.13 12.56
CA LEU A 216 -19.10 0.06 11.12
C LEU A 216 -19.04 -1.30 10.38
N ILE A 217 -18.10 -2.17 10.78
CA ILE A 217 -17.95 -3.50 10.15
C ILE A 217 -19.21 -4.36 10.45
N GLN A 218 -19.69 -4.38 11.68
CA GLN A 218 -20.92 -5.09 12.05
C GLN A 218 -22.16 -4.54 11.32
N ALA A 219 -22.21 -3.22 11.08
CA ALA A 219 -23.29 -2.61 10.32
C ALA A 219 -23.23 -3.01 8.84
N ARG A 220 -22.04 -3.12 8.27
CA ARG A 220 -21.85 -3.61 6.90
C ARG A 220 -22.24 -5.07 6.77
N ASP A 221 -21.90 -5.90 7.73
CA ASP A 221 -22.31 -7.31 7.76
C ASP A 221 -23.83 -7.47 7.72
N LYS A 222 -24.54 -6.67 8.50
CA LYS A 222 -26.01 -6.66 8.51
C LYS A 222 -26.65 -6.12 7.22
N ALA A 223 -25.96 -5.21 6.54
CA ALA A 223 -26.48 -4.57 5.33
C ALA A 223 -26.15 -5.34 4.04
N ASP A 224 -25.12 -6.16 4.05
CA ASP A 224 -24.60 -6.89 2.89
C ASP A 224 -25.11 -8.34 2.92
N SER A 225 -26.22 -8.61 2.25
CA SER A 225 -26.80 -9.96 2.18
C SER A 225 -25.98 -10.96 1.35
N GLN A 226 -25.00 -10.50 0.60
CA GLN A 226 -24.19 -11.34 -0.29
C GLN A 226 -22.87 -11.78 0.32
N ARG A 227 -22.41 -11.09 1.37
CA ARG A 227 -21.08 -11.27 1.96
C ARG A 227 -21.16 -11.29 3.48
N CYS A 228 -20.30 -12.10 4.08
CA CYS A 228 -20.05 -12.05 5.51
C CYS A 228 -18.91 -11.05 5.80
N TRP A 229 -19.15 -10.10 6.69
CA TRP A 229 -18.14 -9.13 7.15
C TRP A 229 -17.71 -9.43 8.57
N GLY A 230 -16.45 -9.78 8.73
CA GLY A 230 -15.86 -10.01 10.03
C GLY A 230 -14.67 -9.11 10.32
N PHE A 231 -14.25 -9.09 11.56
CA PHE A 231 -13.01 -8.42 11.95
C PHE A 231 -12.16 -9.27 12.88
N VAL A 232 -10.84 -9.04 12.81
CA VAL A 232 -9.87 -9.49 13.82
C VAL A 232 -8.96 -8.32 14.16
N PHE A 233 -9.09 -7.80 15.38
CA PHE A 233 -8.25 -6.71 15.86
C PHE A 233 -7.42 -7.13 17.09
N ALA A 234 -6.21 -6.61 17.20
CA ALA A 234 -5.57 -6.54 18.50
C ALA A 234 -6.25 -5.45 19.33
N ILE A 235 -6.55 -5.72 20.60
CA ILE A 235 -7.21 -4.76 21.46
C ILE A 235 -6.42 -4.47 22.73
N ALA A 236 -6.66 -3.28 23.30
CA ALA A 236 -6.07 -2.89 24.55
C ALA A 236 -6.73 -3.61 25.75
N ARG A 237 -5.98 -3.84 26.80
CA ARG A 237 -6.48 -4.48 28.03
C ARG A 237 -7.45 -3.62 28.84
N THR A 238 -7.58 -2.35 28.47
CA THR A 238 -8.48 -1.38 29.12
C THR A 238 -9.93 -1.51 28.67
N TRP A 239 -10.21 -2.34 27.68
CA TRP A 239 -11.58 -2.61 27.27
C TRP A 239 -12.35 -3.33 28.37
N ASN A 240 -13.62 -2.95 28.56
CA ASN A 240 -14.50 -3.51 29.58
C ASN A 240 -15.49 -4.51 28.98
N MET A 241 -15.67 -5.61 29.67
CA MET A 241 -16.76 -6.55 29.47
C MET A 241 -18.08 -5.96 29.99
N ALA A 242 -19.20 -6.56 29.67
CA ALA A 242 -20.52 -6.10 30.11
C ALA A 242 -20.71 -6.17 31.64
N ASP A 243 -20.01 -7.10 32.30
CA ASP A 243 -19.98 -7.24 33.77
C ASP A 243 -19.15 -6.13 34.47
N GLY A 244 -18.67 -5.14 33.74
CA GLY A 244 -17.85 -4.03 34.23
C GLY A 244 -16.37 -4.35 34.44
N LYS A 245 -15.96 -5.62 34.36
CA LYS A 245 -14.57 -6.01 34.51
C LYS A 245 -13.77 -5.72 33.25
N SER A 246 -12.54 -5.23 33.41
CA SER A 246 -11.65 -4.98 32.26
C SER A 246 -11.02 -6.28 31.73
N LEU A 247 -10.65 -6.32 30.48
CA LEU A 247 -9.86 -7.42 29.91
C LEU A 247 -8.52 -7.61 30.59
N ARG A 248 -8.00 -6.60 31.31
CA ARG A 248 -6.83 -6.73 32.19
C ARG A 248 -7.10 -7.75 33.28
N ASN A 249 -8.30 -7.73 33.89
CA ASN A 249 -8.69 -8.69 34.91
C ASN A 249 -8.79 -10.09 34.34
N LEU A 250 -9.36 -10.26 33.12
CA LEU A 250 -9.40 -11.54 32.44
C LEU A 250 -7.99 -12.09 32.24
N VAL A 251 -7.04 -11.29 31.73
CA VAL A 251 -5.65 -11.71 31.53
C VAL A 251 -4.97 -12.09 32.84
N LYS A 252 -5.21 -11.31 33.93
CA LYS A 252 -4.58 -11.53 35.23
C LYS A 252 -5.06 -12.83 35.89
N HIS A 253 -6.36 -13.14 35.78
CA HIS A 253 -6.98 -14.26 36.49
C HIS A 253 -7.15 -15.51 35.62
N THR A 254 -6.68 -15.53 34.35
CA THR A 254 -6.68 -16.75 33.57
C THR A 254 -5.45 -17.61 33.91
N PRO A 255 -5.64 -18.79 34.54
CA PRO A 255 -4.56 -19.67 34.93
C PRO A 255 -3.74 -20.15 33.73
N HIS A 256 -2.48 -20.48 33.92
CA HIS A 256 -1.63 -21.02 32.86
C HIS A 256 -2.16 -22.34 32.30
N SER A 257 -2.84 -23.13 33.11
CA SER A 257 -3.48 -24.41 32.72
C SER A 257 -4.58 -24.26 31.69
N CYS A 258 -5.24 -23.10 31.65
CA CYS A 258 -6.30 -22.81 30.65
C CYS A 258 -5.76 -22.56 29.24
N TYR A 259 -4.48 -22.29 29.10
CA TYR A 259 -3.88 -22.05 27.79
C TYR A 259 -3.52 -23.36 27.09
N ARG A 260 -4.00 -23.54 25.87
CA ARG A 260 -3.67 -24.68 25.02
C ARG A 260 -2.52 -24.33 24.08
N LYS A 261 -1.57 -25.24 23.92
CA LYS A 261 -0.50 -25.10 22.94
C LYS A 261 -1.07 -25.28 21.53
N THR A 262 -0.81 -24.36 20.67
CA THR A 262 -1.17 -24.44 19.24
C THR A 262 0.00 -24.01 18.38
N TRP A 263 -0.03 -24.43 17.13
CA TRP A 263 0.95 -23.99 16.15
C TRP A 263 0.23 -23.44 14.92
N ILE A 264 0.84 -22.47 14.28
CA ILE A 264 0.33 -21.79 13.10
C ILE A 264 1.42 -21.85 12.04
N PRO A 265 1.09 -22.18 10.77
CA PRO A 265 2.04 -22.07 9.68
C PRO A 265 2.63 -20.66 9.66
N ARG A 266 3.91 -20.53 9.38
CA ARG A 266 4.45 -19.22 9.02
C ARG A 266 3.88 -18.84 7.66
N LEU A 267 3.66 -17.55 7.45
CA LEU A 267 3.33 -17.05 6.13
C LEU A 267 4.42 -17.49 5.12
N PRO A 268 4.11 -17.58 3.83
CA PRO A 268 4.96 -18.19 2.80
C PRO A 268 6.42 -17.74 2.81
N ASP A 269 6.68 -16.50 3.25
CA ASP A 269 8.04 -15.94 3.34
C ASP A 269 8.92 -16.54 4.45
N HIS A 270 8.34 -17.37 5.34
CA HIS A 270 9.04 -17.90 6.51
C HIS A 270 8.80 -19.39 6.65
N LYS A 271 9.82 -20.18 6.35
CA LYS A 271 9.79 -21.62 6.60
C LYS A 271 9.55 -21.94 8.08
N GLY A 272 8.69 -22.92 8.35
CA GLY A 272 8.45 -23.48 9.68
C GLY A 272 7.11 -23.08 10.31
N ARG A 273 6.97 -23.39 11.59
CA ARG A 273 5.76 -23.19 12.39
C ARG A 273 6.04 -22.25 13.54
N LYS A 274 5.08 -21.41 13.89
CA LYS A 274 5.11 -20.61 15.13
C LYS A 274 4.24 -21.27 16.16
N THR A 275 4.77 -21.47 17.36
CA THR A 275 4.00 -21.98 18.50
C THR A 275 3.45 -20.83 19.32
N PHE A 276 2.18 -20.95 19.70
CA PHE A 276 1.49 -20.04 20.61
C PHE A 276 0.80 -20.85 21.72
N TRP A 277 0.58 -20.17 22.84
CA TRP A 277 -0.30 -20.64 23.91
C TRP A 277 -1.52 -19.75 23.88
N ILE A 278 -2.69 -20.35 23.70
CA ILE A 278 -3.95 -19.63 23.47
C ILE A 278 -5.00 -20.00 24.49
N PHE A 279 -5.79 -19.01 24.87
CA PHE A 279 -7.04 -19.16 25.59
C PHE A 279 -8.10 -18.32 24.87
N GLU A 280 -9.25 -18.89 24.61
CA GLU A 280 -10.36 -18.24 23.93
C GLU A 280 -11.57 -18.16 24.87
N LYS A 281 -12.26 -17.04 24.84
CA LYS A 281 -13.45 -16.79 25.63
C LYS A 281 -14.47 -16.01 24.84
N LEU A 282 -15.66 -16.61 24.71
CA LEU A 282 -16.84 -15.86 24.27
C LEU A 282 -17.23 -14.91 25.40
N THR A 283 -17.41 -13.63 25.08
CA THR A 283 -17.76 -12.61 26.07
C THR A 283 -18.50 -11.46 25.42
N LEU A 284 -19.30 -10.79 26.23
CA LEU A 284 -19.99 -9.55 25.85
C LEU A 284 -19.09 -8.35 26.15
N LEU A 285 -18.60 -7.64 25.15
CA LEU A 285 -17.89 -6.39 25.34
C LEU A 285 -18.87 -5.21 25.43
N LYS A 286 -18.64 -4.33 26.42
CA LYS A 286 -19.47 -3.13 26.61
C LYS A 286 -19.55 -2.32 25.31
N HIS A 287 -20.76 -2.09 24.82
CA HIS A 287 -21.08 -1.34 23.60
C HIS A 287 -20.69 -1.98 22.27
N LEU A 288 -20.23 -3.23 22.24
CA LEU A 288 -19.87 -3.92 20.99
C LEU A 288 -20.73 -5.18 20.76
N GLY A 289 -21.21 -5.81 21.85
CA GLY A 289 -21.97 -7.06 21.77
C GLY A 289 -21.09 -8.30 21.96
N ASP A 290 -21.60 -9.43 21.49
CA ASP A 290 -20.92 -10.72 21.59
C ASP A 290 -19.69 -10.76 20.69
N VAL A 291 -18.58 -11.20 21.26
CA VAL A 291 -17.30 -11.36 20.59
C VAL A 291 -16.53 -12.52 21.19
N THR A 292 -15.64 -13.10 20.39
CA THR A 292 -14.62 -14.02 20.91
C THR A 292 -13.34 -13.24 21.16
N VAL A 293 -12.87 -13.26 22.41
CA VAL A 293 -11.57 -12.71 22.82
C VAL A 293 -10.56 -13.84 22.92
N VAL A 294 -9.45 -13.71 22.20
CA VAL A 294 -8.33 -14.67 22.19
C VAL A 294 -7.13 -14.07 22.91
N LEU A 295 -6.74 -14.69 24.02
CA LEU A 295 -5.50 -14.38 24.74
C LEU A 295 -4.39 -15.25 24.12
N THR A 296 -3.30 -14.63 23.70
CA THR A 296 -2.18 -15.36 23.08
C THR A 296 -0.84 -14.98 23.70
N LYS A 297 0.00 -16.01 23.93
CA LYS A 297 1.35 -15.91 24.47
C LYS A 297 2.34 -16.66 23.57
N LYS A 298 3.60 -16.21 23.56
CA LYS A 298 4.69 -16.91 22.84
C LYS A 298 5.24 -18.14 23.59
N GLY A 299 4.99 -18.27 24.89
CA GLY A 299 5.45 -19.37 25.73
C GLY A 299 4.49 -19.62 26.89
N ARG A 300 4.52 -20.84 27.49
CA ARG A 300 3.62 -21.26 28.57
C ARG A 300 3.75 -20.33 29.79
N ASN A 301 4.96 -20.07 30.20
CA ASN A 301 5.29 -19.34 31.42
C ASN A 301 5.44 -17.83 31.23
N VAL A 302 5.04 -17.32 30.04
CA VAL A 302 5.05 -15.88 29.76
C VAL A 302 4.01 -15.20 30.63
N GLY A 303 4.43 -14.17 31.32
CA GLY A 303 3.58 -13.41 32.26
C GLY A 303 2.45 -12.63 31.59
N PRO A 304 1.47 -12.19 32.39
CA PRO A 304 0.29 -11.48 31.89
C PRO A 304 0.63 -10.26 31.01
N GLN A 305 1.70 -9.51 31.35
CA GLN A 305 2.13 -8.32 30.64
C GLN A 305 2.49 -8.56 29.17
N ASN A 306 2.90 -9.77 28.82
CA ASN A 306 3.29 -10.17 27.46
C ASN A 306 2.19 -10.98 26.74
N THR A 307 0.97 -11.02 27.29
CA THR A 307 -0.19 -11.62 26.65
C THR A 307 -0.78 -10.62 25.66
N LYS A 308 -0.93 -11.02 24.41
CA LYS A 308 -1.63 -10.24 23.39
C LYS A 308 -3.10 -10.65 23.36
N LEU A 309 -3.98 -9.66 23.18
CA LEU A 309 -5.42 -9.88 23.07
C LEU A 309 -5.85 -9.61 21.63
N LEU A 310 -6.58 -10.56 21.07
CA LEU A 310 -7.26 -10.42 19.79
C LEU A 310 -8.77 -10.52 20.03
N VAL A 311 -9.56 -9.86 19.20
CA VAL A 311 -11.02 -9.88 19.26
C VAL A 311 -11.60 -10.10 17.86
N THR A 312 -12.68 -10.87 17.79
CA THR A 312 -13.47 -11.08 16.56
C THR A 312 -14.96 -11.10 16.85
N ASN A 313 -15.78 -10.66 15.90
CA ASN A 313 -17.25 -10.82 15.91
C ASN A 313 -17.71 -12.13 15.29
N LEU A 314 -16.84 -12.89 14.63
CA LEU A 314 -17.16 -14.21 14.08
C LEU A 314 -16.95 -15.25 15.17
N LEU A 315 -18.04 -15.65 15.80
CA LEU A 315 -18.03 -16.47 17.03
C LEU A 315 -17.65 -17.93 16.78
N GLU A 316 -17.81 -18.39 15.56
CA GLU A 316 -17.45 -19.74 15.07
C GLU A 316 -15.94 -19.93 14.87
N LEU A 317 -15.17 -18.86 14.84
CA LEU A 317 -13.74 -18.97 14.64
C LEU A 317 -13.03 -19.47 15.90
N THR A 318 -12.22 -20.51 15.73
CA THR A 318 -11.31 -20.98 16.78
C THR A 318 -10.19 -19.98 17.02
N GLY A 319 -9.64 -19.95 18.22
CA GLY A 319 -8.51 -19.06 18.54
C GLY A 319 -7.29 -19.27 17.64
N ARG A 320 -7.10 -20.47 17.09
CA ARG A 320 -6.07 -20.75 16.08
C ARG A 320 -6.34 -20.00 14.78
N GLN A 321 -7.56 -20.05 14.28
CA GLN A 321 -7.97 -19.32 13.06
C GLN A 321 -7.87 -17.81 13.25
N VAL A 322 -8.28 -17.31 14.43
CA VAL A 322 -8.15 -15.87 14.76
C VAL A 322 -6.69 -15.40 14.69
N ILE A 323 -5.75 -16.19 15.21
CA ILE A 323 -4.33 -15.82 15.12
C ILE A 323 -3.80 -15.93 13.69
N ASP A 324 -4.22 -16.94 12.94
CA ASP A 324 -3.82 -17.10 11.53
C ASP A 324 -4.30 -15.91 10.69
N ILE A 325 -5.56 -15.51 10.85
CA ILE A 325 -6.11 -14.29 10.22
C ILE A 325 -5.32 -13.06 10.66
N TYR A 326 -5.04 -12.91 11.95
CA TYR A 326 -4.30 -11.77 12.46
C TYR A 326 -2.89 -11.64 11.87
N GLN A 327 -2.22 -12.74 11.57
CA GLN A 327 -0.89 -12.71 10.92
C GLN A 327 -0.93 -12.04 9.54
N ARG A 328 -2.07 -12.08 8.84
CA ARG A 328 -2.23 -11.42 7.53
C ARG A 328 -2.03 -9.91 7.61
N ARG A 329 -2.20 -9.30 8.79
CA ARG A 329 -1.89 -7.89 9.02
C ARG A 329 -0.46 -7.52 8.60
N TRP A 330 0.49 -8.45 8.73
CA TRP A 330 1.89 -8.20 8.37
C TRP A 330 2.08 -7.81 6.89
N ALA A 331 1.16 -8.16 6.03
CA ALA A 331 1.20 -7.81 4.61
C ALA A 331 1.31 -6.31 4.36
N ILE A 332 0.71 -5.45 5.21
CA ILE A 332 0.80 -3.99 5.04
C ILE A 332 2.18 -3.43 5.40
N GLU A 333 2.90 -4.08 6.33
CA GLU A 333 4.27 -3.71 6.66
C GLU A 333 5.23 -4.02 5.50
N ILE A 334 5.00 -5.16 4.83
CA ILE A 334 5.70 -5.52 3.60
C ILE A 334 5.40 -4.48 2.50
N LEU A 335 4.12 -4.14 2.30
CA LEU A 335 3.72 -3.10 1.33
C LEU A 335 4.43 -1.77 1.61
N PHE A 336 4.48 -1.30 2.86
CA PHE A 336 5.19 -0.06 3.19
C PHE A 336 6.69 -0.13 2.92
N LYS A 337 7.33 -1.27 3.21
CA LYS A 337 8.74 -1.50 2.86
C LYS A 337 8.95 -1.42 1.35
N GLU A 338 8.12 -2.10 0.57
CA GLU A 338 8.17 -2.12 -0.89
C GLU A 338 7.94 -0.74 -1.50
N LEU A 339 6.95 0.01 -1.00
CA LEU A 339 6.67 1.37 -1.45
C LEU A 339 7.80 2.35 -1.11
N LYS A 340 8.35 2.29 0.11
CA LYS A 340 9.40 3.22 0.56
C LYS A 340 10.75 2.91 -0.08
N SER A 341 11.21 1.67 0.01
CA SER A 341 12.53 1.26 -0.46
C SER A 341 12.54 0.87 -1.94
N GLY A 342 11.48 0.24 -2.44
CA GLY A 342 11.37 -0.22 -3.83
C GLY A 342 10.96 0.87 -4.81
N LEU A 343 9.98 1.69 -4.44
CA LEU A 343 9.34 2.67 -5.33
C LEU A 343 9.45 4.12 -4.85
N GLY A 344 10.26 4.43 -3.82
CA GLY A 344 10.58 5.79 -3.42
C GLY A 344 9.40 6.62 -2.92
N LEU A 345 8.47 5.99 -2.18
CA LEU A 345 7.34 6.71 -1.59
C LEU A 345 7.82 7.91 -0.77
N GLY A 346 7.37 9.10 -1.17
CA GLY A 346 7.72 10.36 -0.51
C GLY A 346 9.14 10.88 -0.79
N GLU A 347 9.86 10.39 -1.78
CA GLU A 347 11.14 10.94 -2.20
C GLU A 347 10.98 12.23 -3.04
N HIS A 348 9.83 12.44 -3.68
CA HIS A 348 9.59 13.69 -4.40
C HIS A 348 9.66 14.89 -3.44
N GLN A 349 10.46 15.88 -3.78
CA GLN A 349 10.61 17.11 -2.99
C GLN A 349 9.50 18.11 -3.34
N VAL A 350 8.27 17.78 -2.97
CA VAL A 350 7.08 18.61 -3.19
C VAL A 350 6.55 19.07 -1.84
N THR A 351 6.49 20.39 -1.61
CA THR A 351 6.31 20.90 -0.25
C THR A 351 5.29 22.02 -0.09
N LYS A 352 4.71 22.59 -1.18
CA LYS A 352 3.96 23.84 -1.03
C LYS A 352 2.43 23.73 -1.08
N LYS A 353 1.86 22.75 -1.76
CA LYS A 353 0.40 22.63 -1.95
C LYS A 353 -0.07 21.23 -1.61
N LEU A 354 -1.09 21.08 -0.75
CA LEU A 354 -1.61 19.79 -0.30
C LEU A 354 -1.96 18.85 -1.46
N PRO A 355 -2.75 19.23 -2.47
CA PRO A 355 -3.10 18.33 -3.56
C PRO A 355 -1.89 17.83 -4.35
N ARG A 356 -0.83 18.66 -4.43
CA ARG A 356 0.41 18.29 -5.10
C ARG A 356 1.24 17.32 -4.27
N ILE A 357 1.26 17.50 -2.95
CA ILE A 357 1.93 16.57 -2.02
C ILE A 357 1.24 15.22 -2.06
N GLU A 358 -0.08 15.21 -2.01
CA GLU A 358 -0.91 14.01 -2.08
C GLU A 358 -0.67 13.24 -3.38
N LYS A 359 -0.77 13.91 -4.53
CA LYS A 359 -0.45 13.31 -5.83
C LYS A 359 0.96 12.74 -5.89
N SER A 360 1.93 13.45 -5.35
CA SER A 360 3.32 13.02 -5.28
C SER A 360 3.52 11.73 -4.47
N LEU A 361 2.81 11.56 -3.36
CA LEU A 361 2.83 10.32 -2.58
C LEU A 361 2.10 9.19 -3.33
N GLY A 362 0.95 9.51 -3.91
CA GLY A 362 0.12 8.53 -4.63
C GLY A 362 0.77 7.95 -5.89
N ILE A 363 1.73 8.65 -6.51
CA ILE A 363 2.47 8.11 -7.68
C ILE A 363 3.17 6.78 -7.34
N ALA A 364 3.72 6.62 -6.14
CA ALA A 364 4.37 5.37 -5.76
C ALA A 364 3.35 4.21 -5.60
N LEU A 365 2.14 4.50 -5.11
CA LEU A 365 1.04 3.53 -5.02
C LEU A 365 0.56 3.12 -6.41
N ILE A 366 0.37 4.08 -7.32
CA ILE A 366 -0.01 3.79 -8.70
C ILE A 366 1.09 3.00 -9.42
N ALA A 367 2.36 3.35 -9.22
CA ALA A 367 3.48 2.61 -9.81
C ALA A 367 3.54 1.17 -9.30
N TYR A 368 3.21 0.94 -8.03
CA TYR A 368 3.09 -0.40 -7.44
C TYR A 368 1.99 -1.21 -8.14
N LEU A 369 0.80 -0.66 -8.25
CA LEU A 369 -0.36 -1.31 -8.89
C LEU A 369 -0.12 -1.58 -10.38
N PHE A 370 0.46 -0.60 -11.06
CA PHE A 370 0.87 -0.76 -12.46
C PHE A 370 1.86 -1.91 -12.62
N LEU A 371 2.87 -1.98 -11.77
CA LEU A 371 3.91 -3.02 -11.83
C LEU A 371 3.34 -4.41 -11.54
N LEU A 372 2.44 -4.55 -10.57
CA LEU A 372 1.73 -5.81 -10.32
C LEU A 372 1.00 -6.28 -11.58
N ARG A 373 0.23 -5.41 -12.22
CA ARG A 373 -0.49 -5.73 -13.46
C ARG A 373 0.46 -6.05 -14.61
N ALA A 374 1.54 -5.28 -14.76
CA ALA A 374 2.52 -5.45 -15.84
C ALA A 374 3.33 -6.75 -15.73
N ARG A 375 3.48 -7.28 -14.53
CA ARG A 375 4.32 -8.45 -14.20
C ARG A 375 3.55 -9.55 -13.47
N LYS A 376 2.23 -9.61 -13.63
CA LYS A 376 1.37 -10.62 -12.99
C LYS A 376 1.84 -12.05 -13.27
N ASP A 377 2.33 -12.32 -14.46
CA ASP A 377 2.78 -13.65 -14.88
C ASP A 377 4.10 -14.08 -14.21
N ASP A 378 4.84 -13.14 -13.62
CA ASP A 378 6.02 -13.43 -12.81
C ASP A 378 5.67 -13.88 -11.40
N ILE A 379 4.44 -13.64 -10.96
CA ILE A 379 3.94 -14.01 -9.64
C ILE A 379 3.34 -15.40 -9.71
N LYS A 380 4.07 -16.39 -9.20
CA LYS A 380 3.60 -17.78 -9.20
C LYS A 380 2.89 -18.10 -7.89
N PRO A 381 1.69 -18.70 -7.92
CA PRO A 381 0.98 -19.11 -6.71
C PRO A 381 1.87 -19.96 -5.79
N GLY A 382 1.80 -19.69 -4.50
CA GLY A 382 2.57 -20.42 -3.48
C GLY A 382 4.09 -20.20 -3.50
N LYS A 383 4.60 -19.28 -4.33
CA LYS A 383 6.00 -18.87 -4.31
C LYS A 383 6.15 -17.43 -3.83
N PRO A 384 7.11 -17.16 -2.93
CA PRO A 384 7.39 -15.79 -2.50
C PRO A 384 7.77 -14.92 -3.69
N TRP A 385 7.25 -13.71 -3.70
CA TRP A 385 7.60 -12.69 -4.68
C TRP A 385 7.88 -11.36 -3.98
N SER A 386 8.57 -10.47 -4.63
CA SER A 386 8.81 -9.12 -4.13
C SER A 386 8.72 -8.09 -5.24
N ILE A 387 8.31 -6.89 -4.86
CA ILE A 387 8.26 -5.77 -5.81
C ILE A 387 9.64 -5.46 -6.40
N PHE A 388 10.72 -5.74 -5.66
CA PHE A 388 12.08 -5.54 -6.13
C PHE A 388 12.40 -6.41 -7.35
N GLN A 389 11.99 -7.69 -7.30
CA GLN A 389 12.18 -8.60 -8.45
C GLN A 389 11.31 -8.20 -9.62
N LEU A 390 10.02 -7.92 -9.41
CA LEU A 390 9.14 -7.46 -10.48
C LEU A 390 9.67 -6.19 -11.14
N LYS A 391 10.19 -5.25 -10.35
CA LYS A 391 10.84 -4.04 -10.84
C LYS A 391 12.06 -4.34 -11.71
N THR A 392 12.93 -5.24 -11.27
CA THR A 392 14.12 -5.64 -12.03
C THR A 392 13.71 -6.25 -13.37
N ASN A 393 12.81 -7.21 -13.36
CA ASN A 393 12.30 -7.85 -14.58
C ASN A 393 11.66 -6.83 -15.54
N PHE A 394 10.82 -5.93 -15.01
CA PHE A 394 10.21 -4.87 -15.81
C PHE A 394 11.25 -3.94 -16.44
N THR A 395 12.28 -3.57 -15.68
CA THR A 395 13.34 -2.69 -16.15
C THR A 395 14.18 -3.35 -17.24
N MET A 396 14.53 -4.62 -17.07
CA MET A 396 15.27 -5.39 -18.08
C MET A 396 14.48 -5.55 -19.40
N ASP A 397 13.20 -5.87 -19.30
CA ASP A 397 12.32 -5.96 -20.46
C ASP A 397 12.21 -4.63 -21.21
N LEU A 398 12.12 -3.51 -20.46
CA LEU A 398 12.05 -2.18 -21.06
C LEU A 398 13.35 -1.85 -21.82
N ILE A 399 14.51 -2.11 -21.21
CA ILE A 399 15.82 -1.89 -21.83
C ILE A 399 15.97 -2.72 -23.09
N GLN A 400 15.61 -4.01 -23.03
CA GLN A 400 15.68 -4.91 -24.18
C GLN A 400 14.80 -4.43 -25.33
N LYS A 401 13.56 -4.04 -25.06
CA LYS A 401 12.63 -3.50 -26.07
C LYS A 401 13.11 -2.19 -26.68
N GLN A 402 13.71 -1.32 -25.89
CA GLN A 402 14.30 -0.08 -26.40
C GLN A 402 15.50 -0.35 -27.29
N PHE A 403 16.37 -1.28 -26.91
CA PHE A 403 17.51 -1.69 -27.72
C PHE A 403 17.07 -2.27 -29.07
N GLN A 404 16.11 -3.21 -29.06
CA GLN A 404 15.53 -3.80 -30.28
C GLN A 404 14.93 -2.73 -31.20
N HIS A 405 14.19 -1.76 -30.62
CA HIS A 405 13.62 -0.66 -31.40
C HIS A 405 14.68 0.23 -32.02
N SER A 406 15.74 0.57 -31.28
CA SER A 406 16.84 1.37 -31.79
C SER A 406 17.59 0.68 -32.92
N MET A 407 17.86 -0.63 -32.78
CA MET A 407 18.48 -1.44 -33.84
C MET A 407 17.62 -1.49 -35.10
N ALA A 408 16.30 -1.69 -34.95
CA ALA A 408 15.39 -1.71 -36.09
C ALA A 408 15.36 -0.36 -36.84
N LEU A 409 15.44 0.75 -36.11
CA LEU A 409 15.52 2.08 -36.72
C LEU A 409 16.81 2.28 -37.51
N GLU A 410 17.95 1.86 -36.98
CA GLU A 410 19.24 1.94 -37.68
C GLU A 410 19.23 1.06 -38.93
N ILE A 411 18.80 -0.19 -38.86
CA ILE A 411 18.67 -1.08 -40.02
C ILE A 411 17.78 -0.45 -41.11
N ASN A 412 16.65 0.17 -40.72
CA ASN A 412 15.76 0.84 -41.67
C ASN A 412 16.38 2.08 -42.31
N LYS A 413 17.26 2.80 -41.62
CA LYS A 413 18.02 3.91 -42.21
C LYS A 413 19.01 3.39 -43.26
N TRP A 414 19.72 2.31 -42.93
CA TRP A 414 20.67 1.68 -43.86
C TRP A 414 19.98 1.17 -45.12
N LYS A 415 18.82 0.48 -45.00
CA LYS A 415 18.02 0.04 -46.15
C LYS A 415 17.48 1.18 -47.01
N LYS A 416 17.34 2.38 -46.49
CA LYS A 416 16.90 3.57 -47.26
C LYS A 416 18.04 4.31 -47.92
N ALA A 417 19.27 4.08 -47.43
CA ALA A 417 20.48 4.69 -47.97
C ALA A 417 21.18 3.85 -49.02
N ALA A 418 20.86 2.54 -49.06
CA ALA A 418 21.24 1.62 -50.13
C ALA A 418 20.17 1.61 -51.23
#